data_7c96b3c607a35f2d805d8465f8b25da2
#
_entry.id   7c96b3c607a35f2d805d8465f8b25da2
#
_cell.length_a   1.000
_cell.length_b   1.000
_cell.length_c   1.000
_cell.angle_alpha   90.00
_cell.angle_beta   90.00
_cell.angle_gamma   90.00
#
_symmetry.space_group_name_H-M   'P 1'
#
loop_
_entity.id
_entity.type
_entity.pdbx_description
1 polymer ?
#
loop_
_entity_poly.entity_id
_entity_poly.type
_entity_poly.pdbx_seq_one_letter_code
_entity_poly.pdbx_strand_id
1 'polypeptide(L)'
;DSDEPLYSCVDGSLVTDEMWGIYYKPDFHFGGVQGGAAPFPVKTNPDKVAVDPYGPDSPEFVVGPEFAHMWVSALAHCQKRFEGTMPRFKDEPSGGIGCFTPDSFPIFDVFHDNAYFIADSNHGYKMLGVGQLVANEIVTGQSHRLLEPFRLGRYEAGQLHPVSSSPFPWS
;
A
#
# COMPACT_ATOMS: atom_id res chain seq x y z
N ASP A 1 -6.50 3.39 11.12
CA ASP A 1 -6.40 2.04 11.67
C ASP A 1 -7.22 1.95 12.95
N SER A 2 -7.75 0.78 13.26
CA SER A 2 -8.55 0.50 14.45
C SER A 2 -8.21 -0.89 15.00
N ASP A 3 -8.24 -1.02 16.33
CA ASP A 3 -8.17 -2.29 17.05
C ASP A 3 -9.56 -2.74 17.57
N GLU A 4 -10.61 -1.98 17.27
CA GLU A 4 -11.98 -2.39 17.56
C GLU A 4 -12.44 -3.48 16.60
N PRO A 5 -13.19 -4.50 17.06
CA PRO A 5 -13.73 -5.50 16.15
C PRO A 5 -14.60 -4.89 15.06
N LEU A 6 -14.38 -5.33 13.81
CA LEU A 6 -15.18 -4.90 12.66
C LEU A 6 -16.34 -5.88 12.44
N TYR A 7 -17.54 -5.35 12.35
CA TYR A 7 -18.75 -6.12 12.07
C TYR A 7 -19.31 -5.77 10.68
N SER A 8 -19.93 -6.77 10.08
CA SER A 8 -20.60 -6.65 8.78
C SER A 8 -21.68 -5.58 8.80
N CYS A 9 -21.63 -4.68 7.85
CA CYS A 9 -22.69 -3.69 7.61
C CYS A 9 -23.95 -4.29 6.96
N VAL A 10 -23.92 -5.61 6.62
CA VAL A 10 -25.04 -6.30 5.96
C VAL A 10 -25.85 -7.11 6.96
N ASP A 11 -25.17 -7.92 7.78
CA ASP A 11 -25.80 -8.89 8.67
C ASP A 11 -25.33 -8.85 10.13
N GLY A 12 -24.37 -7.98 10.45
CA GLY A 12 -23.83 -7.82 11.80
C GLY A 12 -22.87 -8.93 12.23
N SER A 13 -22.49 -9.85 11.35
CA SER A 13 -21.50 -10.88 11.66
C SER A 13 -20.10 -10.27 11.85
N LEU A 14 -19.24 -10.95 12.62
CA LEU A 14 -17.86 -10.53 12.79
C LEU A 14 -17.09 -10.66 11.47
N VAL A 15 -16.50 -9.57 11.00
CA VAL A 15 -15.61 -9.53 9.82
C VAL A 15 -14.18 -9.82 10.25
N THR A 16 -13.69 -9.11 11.26
CA THR A 16 -12.37 -9.35 11.87
C THR A 16 -12.32 -8.80 13.29
N ASP A 17 -11.57 -9.47 14.15
CA ASP A 17 -11.17 -9.01 15.49
C ASP A 17 -9.68 -8.67 15.57
N GLU A 18 -8.96 -8.74 14.45
CA GLU A 18 -7.59 -8.26 14.33
C GLU A 18 -7.57 -6.75 14.07
N MET A 19 -6.43 -6.10 14.32
CA MET A 19 -6.23 -4.71 13.93
C MET A 19 -6.47 -4.56 12.41
N TRP A 20 -7.25 -3.57 12.04
CA TRP A 20 -7.62 -3.31 10.65
C TRP A 20 -7.48 -1.83 10.29
N GLY A 21 -7.34 -1.58 9.01
CA GLY A 21 -7.26 -0.23 8.49
C GLY A 21 -7.82 -0.12 7.09
N ILE A 22 -8.26 1.07 6.73
CA ILE A 22 -8.71 1.41 5.38
C ILE A 22 -8.09 2.72 4.92
N TYR A 23 -8.00 2.86 3.62
CA TYR A 23 -7.81 4.14 2.96
C TYR A 23 -8.78 4.25 1.79
N TYR A 24 -9.19 5.44 1.46
CA TYR A 24 -9.99 5.71 0.26
C TYR A 24 -9.79 7.14 -0.23
N LYS A 25 -10.10 7.34 -1.49
CA LYS A 25 -10.09 8.65 -2.15
C LYS A 25 -11.29 8.77 -3.08
N PRO A 26 -11.73 9.98 -3.42
CA PRO A 26 -12.71 10.18 -4.49
C PRO A 26 -12.23 9.57 -5.80
N ASP A 27 -13.14 8.97 -6.52
CA ASP A 27 -12.90 8.42 -7.85
C ASP A 27 -13.85 9.07 -8.84
N PHE A 28 -13.30 9.96 -9.65
CA PHE A 28 -14.08 10.70 -10.64
C PHE A 28 -14.40 9.86 -11.89
N HIS A 29 -13.68 8.79 -12.14
CA HIS A 29 -13.92 7.93 -13.28
C HIS A 29 -15.18 7.08 -13.08
N PHE A 30 -15.35 6.51 -11.90
CA PHE A 30 -16.49 5.67 -11.56
C PHE A 30 -17.59 6.39 -10.79
N GLY A 31 -17.35 7.62 -10.40
CA GLY A 31 -18.35 8.45 -9.69
C GLY A 31 -18.60 8.01 -8.25
N GLY A 32 -17.55 7.64 -7.53
CA GLY A 32 -17.64 7.13 -6.17
C GLY A 32 -16.35 7.31 -5.37
N VAL A 33 -15.95 6.27 -4.67
CA VAL A 33 -14.68 6.19 -3.95
C VAL A 33 -13.97 4.89 -4.32
N GLN A 34 -12.64 4.94 -4.35
CA GLN A 34 -11.78 3.78 -4.48
C GLN A 34 -10.78 3.74 -3.32
N GLY A 35 -10.31 2.58 -2.95
CA GLY A 35 -9.35 2.43 -1.88
C GLY A 35 -9.03 0.97 -1.58
N GLY A 36 -8.50 0.73 -0.39
CA GLY A 36 -8.14 -0.59 0.07
C GLY A 36 -8.40 -0.77 1.55
N ALA A 37 -8.33 -2.02 1.97
CA ALA A 37 -8.48 -2.43 3.37
C ALA A 37 -7.47 -3.52 3.71
N ALA A 38 -7.10 -3.62 4.99
CA ALA A 38 -6.28 -4.68 5.56
C ALA A 38 -6.77 -5.01 6.98
N PRO A 39 -6.59 -6.24 7.48
CA PRO A 39 -5.88 -7.33 6.83
C PRO A 39 -6.73 -7.96 5.72
N PHE A 40 -6.12 -8.21 4.59
CA PHE A 40 -6.72 -9.03 3.54
C PHE A 40 -5.64 -9.99 3.01
N PRO A 41 -5.45 -11.12 3.67
CA PRO A 41 -4.40 -12.06 3.30
C PRO A 41 -4.73 -12.69 1.94
N VAL A 42 -3.94 -12.38 0.94
CA VAL A 42 -3.89 -13.20 -0.28
C VAL A 42 -3.22 -14.51 0.10
N LYS A 43 -3.97 -15.60 0.11
CA LYS A 43 -3.50 -16.96 0.46
C LYS A 43 -2.62 -17.56 -0.63
N THR A 44 -1.79 -16.76 -1.28
CA THR A 44 -0.89 -17.21 -2.34
C THR A 44 0.53 -17.23 -1.81
N ASN A 45 1.23 -18.34 -2.03
CA ASN A 45 2.65 -18.42 -1.71
C ASN A 45 3.40 -17.39 -2.57
N PRO A 46 4.14 -16.43 -1.98
CA PRO A 46 4.88 -15.41 -2.73
C PRO A 46 5.80 -15.97 -3.82
N ASP A 47 6.37 -17.15 -3.60
CA ASP A 47 7.25 -17.83 -4.58
C ASP A 47 6.51 -18.34 -5.83
N LYS A 48 5.18 -18.35 -5.78
CA LYS A 48 4.31 -18.78 -6.89
C LYS A 48 3.60 -17.63 -7.59
N VAL A 49 3.81 -16.42 -7.12
CA VAL A 49 3.26 -15.23 -7.77
C VAL A 49 4.01 -14.99 -9.08
N ALA A 50 3.27 -14.87 -10.17
CA ALA A 50 3.86 -14.58 -11.47
C ALA A 50 4.61 -13.24 -11.44
N VAL A 51 5.78 -13.19 -12.07
CA VAL A 51 6.61 -11.96 -12.11
C VAL A 51 5.98 -10.86 -12.97
N ASP A 52 4.97 -11.18 -13.76
CA ASP A 52 4.17 -10.18 -14.47
C ASP A 52 2.85 -9.91 -13.72
N PRO A 53 2.87 -8.97 -12.77
CA PRO A 53 1.69 -8.63 -11.97
C PRO A 53 0.63 -7.84 -12.76
N TYR A 54 0.87 -7.55 -14.01
CA TYR A 54 -0.01 -6.72 -14.83
C TYR A 54 -0.88 -7.52 -15.80
N GLY A 55 -0.76 -8.82 -15.81
CA GLY A 55 -1.62 -9.68 -16.60
C GLY A 55 -3.04 -9.78 -16.01
N PRO A 56 -4.11 -9.62 -16.82
CA PRO A 56 -5.48 -9.69 -16.32
C PRO A 56 -5.85 -11.07 -15.75
N ASP A 57 -5.08 -12.09 -16.08
CA ASP A 57 -5.26 -13.46 -15.58
C ASP A 57 -4.49 -13.72 -14.27
N SER A 58 -3.78 -12.72 -13.77
CA SER A 58 -3.03 -12.85 -12.52
C SER A 58 -3.98 -12.84 -11.32
N PRO A 59 -3.84 -13.79 -10.37
CA PRO A 59 -4.73 -13.88 -9.21
C PRO A 59 -4.66 -12.61 -8.31
N GLU A 60 -3.61 -11.82 -8.39
CA GLU A 60 -3.47 -10.55 -7.68
C GLU A 60 -4.42 -9.48 -8.18
N PHE A 61 -4.94 -9.61 -9.40
CA PHE A 61 -5.94 -8.70 -9.95
C PHE A 61 -7.36 -9.04 -9.52
N VAL A 62 -7.59 -10.24 -9.01
CA VAL A 62 -8.94 -10.69 -8.64
C VAL A 62 -9.27 -10.19 -7.24
N VAL A 63 -10.17 -9.23 -7.16
CA VAL A 63 -10.75 -8.75 -5.90
C VAL A 63 -12.02 -9.57 -5.64
N GLY A 64 -11.96 -10.43 -4.63
CA GLY A 64 -13.08 -11.30 -4.27
C GLY A 64 -14.17 -10.61 -3.45
N PRO A 65 -15.32 -11.28 -3.27
CA PRO A 65 -16.44 -10.77 -2.46
C PRO A 65 -16.07 -10.54 -0.99
N GLU A 66 -15.11 -11.28 -0.46
CA GLU A 66 -14.61 -11.10 0.90
C GLU A 66 -13.96 -9.73 1.08
N PHE A 67 -13.17 -9.28 0.11
CA PHE A 67 -12.60 -7.94 0.15
C PHE A 67 -13.69 -6.87 0.09
N ALA A 68 -14.65 -7.01 -0.82
CA ALA A 68 -15.78 -6.10 -0.92
C ALA A 68 -16.54 -5.98 0.41
N HIS A 69 -16.78 -7.12 1.04
CA HIS A 69 -17.46 -7.20 2.33
C HIS A 69 -16.67 -6.46 3.42
N MET A 70 -15.38 -6.73 3.54
CA MET A 70 -14.51 -6.07 4.50
C MET A 70 -14.44 -4.56 4.26
N TRP A 71 -14.14 -4.14 3.04
CA TRP A 71 -13.92 -2.73 2.72
C TRP A 71 -15.18 -1.89 2.90
N VAL A 72 -16.34 -2.37 2.42
CA VAL A 72 -17.59 -1.64 2.57
C VAL A 72 -18.05 -1.60 4.04
N SER A 73 -17.84 -2.68 4.80
CA SER A 73 -18.15 -2.69 6.24
C SER A 73 -17.26 -1.71 7.00
N ALA A 74 -15.98 -1.66 6.68
CA ALA A 74 -15.04 -0.71 7.28
C ALA A 74 -15.38 0.75 6.92
N LEU A 75 -15.75 1.02 5.67
CA LEU A 75 -16.24 2.33 5.26
C LEU A 75 -17.49 2.75 6.04
N ALA A 76 -18.46 1.84 6.19
CA ALA A 76 -19.69 2.08 6.93
C ALA A 76 -19.43 2.30 8.43
N HIS A 77 -18.49 1.54 9.03
CA HIS A 77 -18.04 1.75 10.40
C HIS A 77 -17.44 3.16 10.58
N CYS A 78 -16.56 3.56 9.68
CA CYS A 78 -15.92 4.87 9.77
C CYS A 78 -16.86 6.05 9.46
N GLN A 79 -17.79 5.87 8.54
CA GLN A 79 -18.66 6.96 8.08
C GLN A 79 -20.06 6.45 7.71
N LYS A 80 -21.05 6.94 8.44
CA LYS A 80 -22.47 6.61 8.27
C LYS A 80 -23.00 6.73 6.83
N ARG A 81 -22.45 7.62 6.01
CA ARG A 81 -22.84 7.79 4.60
C ARG A 81 -22.63 6.55 3.73
N PHE A 82 -21.80 5.61 4.18
CA PHE A 82 -21.54 4.36 3.46
C PHE A 82 -22.42 3.19 3.92
N GLU A 83 -23.27 3.39 4.94
CA GLU A 83 -24.26 2.38 5.31
C GLU A 83 -25.17 2.05 4.12
N GLY A 84 -25.44 0.76 3.92
CA GLY A 84 -26.30 0.28 2.82
C GLY A 84 -25.70 0.43 1.42
N THR A 85 -24.40 0.70 1.29
CA THR A 85 -23.75 0.87 -0.02
C THR A 85 -23.20 -0.41 -0.61
N MET A 86 -23.23 -1.55 0.09
CA MET A 86 -22.74 -2.85 -0.41
C MET A 86 -23.25 -3.16 -1.84
N PRO A 87 -24.53 -2.98 -2.20
CA PRO A 87 -25.01 -3.25 -3.56
C PRO A 87 -24.45 -2.33 -4.63
N ARG A 88 -23.72 -1.28 -4.23
CA ARG A 88 -23.09 -0.32 -5.15
C ARG A 88 -21.60 -0.64 -5.38
N PHE A 89 -21.07 -1.63 -4.70
CA PHE A 89 -19.71 -2.08 -4.97
C PHE A 89 -19.58 -2.53 -6.42
N LYS A 90 -18.55 -2.03 -7.11
CA LYS A 90 -18.24 -2.45 -8.46
C LYS A 90 -17.16 -3.51 -8.39
N ASP A 91 -17.50 -4.69 -8.87
CA ASP A 91 -16.59 -5.84 -8.96
C ASP A 91 -15.75 -5.71 -10.26
N GLU A 92 -14.83 -4.76 -10.26
CA GLU A 92 -13.84 -4.62 -11.33
C GLU A 92 -12.47 -5.06 -10.80
N PRO A 93 -11.73 -5.90 -11.55
CA PRO A 93 -10.39 -6.30 -11.17
C PRO A 93 -9.50 -5.08 -10.99
N SER A 94 -8.94 -4.90 -9.82
CA SER A 94 -8.12 -3.72 -9.50
C SER A 94 -7.03 -4.04 -8.48
N GLY A 95 -6.68 -5.29 -8.34
CA GLY A 95 -5.59 -5.72 -7.48
C GLY A 95 -4.22 -5.42 -8.07
N GLY A 96 -3.19 -5.68 -7.31
CA GLY A 96 -1.80 -5.54 -7.73
C GLY A 96 -0.85 -5.91 -6.60
N ILE A 97 0.43 -6.00 -6.93
CA ILE A 97 1.49 -6.29 -5.96
C ILE A 97 2.12 -4.99 -5.50
N GLY A 98 2.15 -4.76 -4.19
CA GLY A 98 2.93 -3.70 -3.56
C GLY A 98 4.25 -4.23 -3.02
N CYS A 99 5.34 -3.53 -3.28
CA CYS A 99 6.64 -3.84 -2.71
C CYS A 99 6.97 -2.84 -1.61
N PHE A 100 7.33 -3.38 -0.44
CA PHE A 100 7.71 -2.58 0.71
C PHE A 100 9.12 -2.92 1.14
N THR A 101 9.85 -1.90 1.57
CA THR A 101 11.16 -2.08 2.19
C THR A 101 11.01 -2.60 3.63
N PRO A 102 12.05 -3.22 4.21
CA PRO A 102 11.95 -3.77 5.57
C PRO A 102 11.56 -2.76 6.66
N ASP A 103 11.88 -1.49 6.47
CA ASP A 103 11.54 -0.40 7.39
C ASP A 103 10.42 0.52 6.87
N SER A 104 9.75 0.14 5.79
CA SER A 104 8.70 0.92 5.13
C SER A 104 9.12 2.33 4.66
N PHE A 105 10.43 2.60 4.62
CA PHE A 105 10.98 3.87 4.12
C PHE A 105 11.61 3.69 2.74
N PRO A 106 11.56 4.71 1.88
CA PRO A 106 12.09 4.61 0.53
C PRO A 106 13.62 4.43 0.49
N ILE A 107 14.10 4.02 -0.68
CA ILE A 107 15.53 3.90 -0.98
C ILE A 107 15.85 4.81 -2.16
N PHE A 108 16.92 5.59 -2.03
CA PHE A 108 17.50 6.41 -3.08
C PHE A 108 19.00 6.16 -3.09
N ASP A 109 19.50 5.32 -3.99
CA ASP A 109 20.91 4.95 -3.99
C ASP A 109 21.41 4.51 -5.37
N VAL A 110 22.72 4.56 -5.56
CA VAL A 110 23.39 3.88 -6.65
C VAL A 110 23.50 2.41 -6.31
N PHE A 111 22.79 1.57 -7.05
CA PHE A 111 22.77 0.13 -6.83
C PHE A 111 23.90 -0.61 -7.55
N HIS A 112 24.27 -0.15 -8.72
CA HIS A 112 25.34 -0.66 -9.57
C HIS A 112 25.95 0.48 -10.36
N ASP A 113 27.13 0.29 -10.95
CA ASP A 113 27.95 1.31 -11.61
C ASP A 113 27.18 2.30 -12.49
N ASN A 114 26.09 1.87 -13.12
CA ASN A 114 25.26 2.70 -13.99
C ASN A 114 23.75 2.57 -13.66
N ALA A 115 23.41 2.16 -12.45
CA ALA A 115 22.03 1.98 -12.04
C ALA A 115 21.74 2.72 -10.74
N TYR A 116 20.91 3.76 -10.86
CA TYR A 116 20.34 4.44 -9.70
C TYR A 116 19.02 3.76 -9.32
N PHE A 117 18.88 3.38 -8.07
CA PHE A 117 17.70 2.68 -7.55
C PHE A 117 16.80 3.64 -6.79
N ILE A 118 15.54 3.67 -7.16
CA ILE A 118 14.48 4.41 -6.48
C ILE A 118 13.38 3.42 -6.12
N ALA A 119 13.30 3.08 -4.84
CA ALA A 119 12.22 2.27 -4.32
C ALA A 119 11.39 3.11 -3.36
N ASP A 120 10.14 3.36 -3.71
CA ASP A 120 9.31 4.33 -3.00
C ASP A 120 8.65 3.78 -1.73
N SER A 121 8.59 2.45 -1.58
CA SER A 121 7.91 1.80 -0.45
C SER A 121 6.50 2.37 -0.20
N ASN A 122 5.73 2.59 -1.27
CA ASN A 122 4.39 3.17 -1.28
C ASN A 122 4.32 4.65 -0.83
N HIS A 123 5.41 5.39 -0.95
CA HIS A 123 5.48 6.81 -0.63
C HIS A 123 5.61 7.74 -1.83
N GLY A 124 5.41 7.24 -3.06
CA GLY A 124 5.62 7.97 -4.30
C GLY A 124 4.95 9.34 -4.37
N TYR A 125 3.75 9.46 -3.85
CA TYR A 125 3.03 10.73 -3.80
C TYR A 125 3.64 11.78 -2.85
N LYS A 126 4.53 11.38 -1.94
CA LYS A 126 5.27 12.26 -1.03
C LYS A 126 6.62 12.69 -1.59
N MET A 127 7.02 12.17 -2.76
CA MET A 127 8.39 12.24 -3.26
C MET A 127 8.66 13.34 -4.29
N LEU A 128 7.73 14.27 -4.55
CA LEU A 128 7.93 15.35 -5.52
C LEU A 128 9.20 16.18 -5.25
N GLY A 129 9.43 16.54 -3.98
CA GLY A 129 10.66 17.26 -3.60
C GLY A 129 11.93 16.41 -3.71
N VAL A 130 11.80 15.10 -3.44
CA VAL A 130 12.92 14.15 -3.54
C VAL A 130 13.35 13.97 -4.99
N GLY A 131 12.43 13.96 -5.95
CA GLY A 131 12.75 13.83 -7.37
C GLY A 131 13.77 14.88 -7.85
N GLN A 132 13.67 16.11 -7.36
CA GLN A 132 14.65 17.14 -7.67
C GLN A 132 16.04 16.83 -7.09
N LEU A 133 16.10 16.35 -5.85
CA LEU A 133 17.36 16.00 -5.20
C LEU A 133 18.04 14.82 -5.88
N VAL A 134 17.29 13.79 -6.22
CA VAL A 134 17.78 12.60 -6.96
C VAL A 134 18.25 13.00 -8.35
N ALA A 135 17.48 13.80 -9.09
CA ALA A 135 17.89 14.27 -10.42
C ALA A 135 19.18 15.07 -10.35
N ASN A 136 19.33 15.95 -9.36
CA ASN A 136 20.57 16.70 -9.16
C ASN A 136 21.76 15.75 -8.86
N GLU A 137 21.59 14.77 -8.02
CA GLU A 137 22.63 13.77 -7.71
C GLU A 137 23.05 12.99 -8.95
N ILE A 138 22.10 12.50 -9.74
CA ILE A 138 22.38 11.75 -10.98
C ILE A 138 23.17 12.62 -11.99
N VAL A 139 22.79 13.88 -12.13
CA VAL A 139 23.41 14.77 -13.13
C VAL A 139 24.77 15.30 -12.68
N THR A 140 24.93 15.59 -11.39
CA THR A 140 26.14 16.27 -10.87
C THR A 140 27.09 15.32 -10.14
N GLY A 141 26.65 14.12 -9.76
CA GLY A 141 27.40 13.23 -8.88
C GLY A 141 27.48 13.72 -7.43
N GLN A 142 26.74 14.76 -7.07
CA GLN A 142 26.76 15.34 -5.72
C GLN A 142 25.52 14.95 -4.94
N SER A 143 25.69 14.15 -3.91
CA SER A 143 24.63 13.76 -3.01
C SER A 143 24.15 14.92 -2.13
N HIS A 144 22.85 14.98 -1.89
CA HIS A 144 22.28 15.90 -0.94
C HIS A 144 22.06 15.22 0.42
N ARG A 145 22.41 15.91 1.51
CA ARG A 145 22.33 15.37 2.88
C ARG A 145 20.96 14.75 3.25
N LEU A 146 19.87 15.21 2.64
CA LEU A 146 18.53 14.67 2.89
C LEU A 146 18.31 13.29 2.28
N LEU A 147 19.17 12.85 1.37
CA LEU A 147 19.12 11.50 0.78
C LEU A 147 19.90 10.47 1.61
N GLU A 148 20.84 10.93 2.46
CA GLU A 148 21.71 10.04 3.25
C GLU A 148 20.95 9.03 4.13
N PRO A 149 19.86 9.42 4.84
CA PRO A 149 19.11 8.46 5.65
C PRO A 149 18.44 7.34 4.85
N PHE A 150 18.33 7.50 3.53
CA PHE A 150 17.60 6.58 2.65
C PHE A 150 18.51 5.71 1.78
N ARG A 151 19.78 5.61 2.14
CA ARG A 151 20.76 4.76 1.44
C ARG A 151 20.57 3.28 1.77
N LEU A 152 20.92 2.42 0.80
CA LEU A 152 20.90 0.95 0.97
C LEU A 152 21.77 0.49 2.14
N GLY A 153 22.90 1.13 2.36
CA GLY A 153 23.83 0.81 3.43
C GLY A 153 23.23 0.78 4.84
N ARG A 154 22.06 1.43 5.05
CA ARG A 154 21.37 1.38 6.34
C ARG A 154 20.95 -0.04 6.75
N TYR A 155 20.62 -0.90 5.78
CA TYR A 155 20.25 -2.29 6.05
C TYR A 155 21.46 -3.10 6.53
N GLU A 156 22.61 -2.95 5.88
CA GLU A 156 23.85 -3.63 6.28
C GLU A 156 24.33 -3.13 7.65
N ALA A 157 24.16 -1.85 7.92
CA ALA A 157 24.52 -1.23 9.20
C ALA A 157 23.48 -1.48 10.31
N GLY A 158 22.33 -2.09 10.03
CA GLY A 158 21.25 -2.28 10.98
C GLY A 158 20.60 -0.97 11.47
N GLN A 159 20.73 0.11 10.68
CA GLN A 159 20.22 1.44 11.00
C GLN A 159 18.86 1.70 10.34
N LEU A 160 17.89 0.85 10.67
CA LEU A 160 16.54 0.98 10.14
C LEU A 160 15.84 2.20 10.72
N HIS A 161 14.96 2.81 9.91
CA HIS A 161 14.05 3.84 10.41
C HIS A 161 13.08 3.23 11.42
N PRO A 162 12.66 4.00 12.43
CA PRO A 162 11.60 3.55 13.32
C PRO A 162 10.30 3.41 12.54
N VAL A 163 9.68 2.25 12.67
CA VAL A 163 8.37 1.97 12.09
C VAL A 163 7.27 2.29 13.10
N SER A 164 6.08 2.56 12.60
CA SER A 164 4.87 2.70 13.40
C SER A 164 4.56 1.38 14.14
N SER A 165 3.81 1.46 15.24
CA SER A 165 3.28 0.28 15.92
C SER A 165 2.18 -0.43 15.14
N SER A 166 1.65 0.20 14.10
CA SER A 166 0.69 -0.39 13.19
C SER A 166 1.35 -1.48 12.33
N PRO A 167 0.68 -2.62 12.10
CA PRO A 167 1.18 -3.66 11.21
C PRO A 167 1.09 -3.27 9.72
N PHE A 168 0.49 -2.13 9.40
CA PHE A 168 0.24 -1.74 8.03
C PHE A 168 1.36 -0.85 7.47
N PRO A 169 1.80 -1.10 6.24
CA PRO A 169 2.95 -0.39 5.67
C PRO A 169 2.67 1.07 5.30
N TRP A 170 1.44 1.53 5.41
CA TRP A 170 1.05 2.92 5.12
C TRP A 170 0.87 3.80 6.37
N SER A 171 1.05 3.27 7.56
CA SER A 171 0.85 3.99 8.83
C SER A 171 2.13 4.47 9.48
#